data_17b7e8a8206e457342eef2cf6e5683c9
#
_entry.id   17b7e8a8206e457342eef2cf6e5683c9
#
_cell.length_a   1.000
_cell.length_b   1.000
_cell.length_c   1.000
_cell.angle_alpha   90.00
_cell.angle_beta   90.00
_cell.angle_gamma   90.00
#
_symmetry.space_group_name_H-M   'P 1'
#
loop_
_entity.id
_entity.type
_entity.pdbx_description
1 polymer ?
#
loop_
_entity_poly.entity_id
_entity_poly.type
_entity_poly.pdbx_seq_one_letter_code
_entity_poly.pdbx_strand_id
1 'polypeptide(L)'
;MHQSHRVLYQAEDYPVFQNRMYETEQKARDCPKGDIRLVEDQRTGLVYNASFRQELVNYDACYQNEQAVSPLFKRHLEAVARIIGQHLGHSALIEVGCGKAYFLEMLTQQGYEITGFDPTYEGNSQSVRKEYFQEGCGIRAKGLILRHVLEHIADPVSLLNTLKHANGDAGRIYIEVPCFDWICNHKAWFDIFYEHVNYFRLSDLKRMFGEIIECGVLFGGQYLYVVADLSSLQSPQYDPDDAVNFPPDFTDSLISAGRQAGRQAGRQAGRQSSRHASGVELPRA
;
A
#
# COMPACT_ATOMS: atom_id res chain seq x y z
N MET A 1 21.10 -7.77 -21.68
CA MET A 1 21.18 -6.38 -21.20
C MET A 1 21.25 -6.45 -19.68
N HIS A 2 22.36 -6.01 -19.07
CA HIS A 2 22.42 -5.91 -17.62
C HIS A 2 21.39 -4.86 -17.19
N GLN A 3 20.36 -5.28 -16.47
CA GLN A 3 19.47 -4.34 -15.76
C GLN A 3 20.34 -3.64 -14.72
N SER A 4 20.58 -2.34 -14.95
CA SER A 4 21.32 -1.53 -13.99
C SER A 4 20.35 -1.14 -12.87
N HIS A 5 20.49 -1.74 -11.69
CA HIS A 5 19.78 -1.31 -10.51
C HIS A 5 20.71 -1.15 -9.32
N ARG A 6 20.41 -0.15 -8.52
CA ARG A 6 21.07 0.09 -7.24
C ARG A 6 20.30 -0.56 -6.11
N VAL A 7 20.94 -1.44 -5.36
CA VAL A 7 20.33 -2.07 -4.18
C VAL A 7 20.25 -1.03 -3.05
N LEU A 8 19.08 -0.92 -2.44
CA LEU A 8 18.79 0.01 -1.35
C LEU A 8 18.68 -0.73 -0.01
N TYR A 9 17.96 -1.86 0.01
CA TYR A 9 17.65 -2.61 1.23
C TYR A 9 17.51 -4.10 0.92
N GLN A 10 17.88 -4.95 1.88
CA GLN A 10 17.69 -6.39 1.81
C GLN A 10 17.26 -6.94 3.17
N ALA A 11 16.29 -7.86 3.14
CA ALA A 11 15.88 -8.67 4.28
C ALA A 11 15.43 -10.04 3.80
N GLU A 12 15.76 -11.07 4.53
CA GLU A 12 15.39 -12.46 4.24
C GLU A 12 14.22 -12.91 5.15
N ASP A 13 13.50 -13.95 4.71
CA ASP A 13 12.42 -14.58 5.49
C ASP A 13 11.34 -13.59 5.99
N TYR A 14 10.98 -12.61 5.18
CA TYR A 14 9.97 -11.62 5.54
C TYR A 14 8.56 -12.23 5.42
N PRO A 15 7.63 -12.00 6.38
CA PRO A 15 6.25 -12.46 6.24
C PRO A 15 5.61 -11.90 4.95
N VAL A 16 4.95 -12.77 4.18
CA VAL A 16 4.31 -12.35 2.91
C VAL A 16 3.16 -11.40 3.18
N PHE A 17 2.34 -11.68 4.21
CA PHE A 17 1.16 -10.86 4.54
C PHE A 17 1.36 -10.11 5.84
N GLN A 18 1.20 -8.80 5.81
CA GLN A 18 1.21 -7.97 7.00
C GLN A 18 -0.14 -7.99 7.74
N ASN A 19 -1.24 -7.96 7.01
CA ASN A 19 -2.59 -7.83 7.57
C ASN A 19 -3.27 -9.19 7.79
N ARG A 20 -2.50 -10.20 8.21
CA ARG A 20 -3.02 -11.53 8.52
C ARG A 20 -2.79 -11.86 9.98
N MET A 21 -3.88 -12.13 10.69
CA MET A 21 -3.83 -12.57 12.08
C MET A 21 -3.73 -14.09 12.16
N TYR A 22 -2.88 -14.58 13.08
CA TYR A 22 -2.69 -16.00 13.34
C TYR A 22 -3.15 -16.34 14.76
N GLU A 23 -3.79 -17.50 14.93
CA GLU A 23 -4.36 -17.93 16.20
C GLU A 23 -3.30 -18.26 17.26
N THR A 24 -2.09 -18.64 16.84
CA THR A 24 -1.01 -19.02 17.74
C THR A 24 0.33 -18.45 17.27
N GLU A 25 1.26 -18.26 18.21
CA GLU A 25 2.62 -17.81 17.91
C GLU A 25 3.32 -18.77 16.93
N GLN A 26 3.14 -20.07 17.08
CA GLN A 26 3.76 -21.05 16.17
C GLN A 26 3.25 -20.88 14.74
N LYS A 27 1.92 -20.77 14.54
CA LYS A 27 1.35 -20.51 13.21
C LYS A 27 1.86 -19.19 12.61
N ALA A 28 2.06 -18.15 13.43
CA ALA A 28 2.63 -16.89 12.96
C ALA A 28 4.10 -17.03 12.55
N ARG A 29 4.89 -17.82 13.27
CA ARG A 29 6.30 -18.12 12.92
C ARG A 29 6.42 -18.94 11.63
N ASP A 30 5.48 -19.86 11.40
CA ASP A 30 5.44 -20.77 10.25
C ASP A 30 4.68 -20.15 9.04
N CYS A 31 4.35 -18.86 9.09
CA CYS A 31 3.67 -18.19 7.99
C CYS A 31 4.49 -18.19 6.69
N PRO A 32 3.85 -18.09 5.51
CA PRO A 32 4.56 -17.91 4.26
C PRO A 32 5.52 -16.72 4.30
N LYS A 33 6.74 -16.91 3.81
CA LYS A 33 7.80 -15.92 3.82
C LYS A 33 8.39 -15.73 2.44
N GLY A 34 8.91 -14.55 2.20
CA GLY A 34 9.65 -14.21 0.99
C GLY A 34 10.74 -13.19 1.30
N ASP A 35 11.66 -13.01 0.37
CA ASP A 35 12.78 -12.08 0.54
C ASP A 35 12.42 -10.69 0.01
N ILE A 36 12.89 -9.69 0.69
CA ILE A 36 12.82 -8.29 0.27
C ILE A 36 14.19 -7.89 -0.28
N ARG A 37 14.22 -7.41 -1.51
CA ARG A 37 15.39 -6.77 -2.12
C ARG A 37 14.93 -5.52 -2.83
N LEU A 38 14.87 -4.40 -2.10
CA LEU A 38 14.50 -3.12 -2.69
C LEU A 38 15.64 -2.62 -3.57
N VAL A 39 15.30 -2.30 -4.80
CA VAL A 39 16.23 -1.74 -5.78
C VAL A 39 15.64 -0.50 -6.44
N GLU A 40 16.50 0.44 -6.80
CA GLU A 40 16.17 1.57 -7.66
C GLU A 40 16.59 1.23 -9.09
N ASP A 41 15.64 1.22 -10.03
CA ASP A 41 15.92 1.02 -11.46
C ASP A 41 16.56 2.27 -12.06
N GLN A 42 17.79 2.16 -12.51
CA GLN A 42 18.53 3.28 -13.11
C GLN A 42 18.07 3.67 -14.53
N ARG A 43 16.98 3.11 -15.03
CA ARG A 43 16.32 3.55 -16.27
C ARG A 43 15.09 4.40 -15.96
N THR A 44 14.34 4.03 -14.94
CA THR A 44 13.03 4.63 -14.62
C THR A 44 13.06 5.47 -13.33
N GLY A 45 13.99 5.19 -12.44
CA GLY A 45 14.03 5.74 -11.08
C GLY A 45 13.04 5.10 -10.10
N LEU A 46 12.24 4.14 -10.55
CA LEU A 46 11.26 3.47 -9.69
C LEU A 46 11.95 2.52 -8.71
N VAL A 47 11.41 2.45 -7.51
CA VAL A 47 11.86 1.52 -6.47
C VAL A 47 10.92 0.34 -6.39
N TYR A 48 11.47 -0.88 -6.42
CA TYR A 48 10.67 -2.09 -6.33
C TYR A 48 11.40 -3.24 -5.61
N ASN A 49 10.64 -4.24 -5.17
CA ASN A 49 11.19 -5.47 -4.60
C ASN A 49 11.59 -6.43 -5.74
N ALA A 50 12.90 -6.50 -6.05
CA ALA A 50 13.44 -7.37 -7.09
C ALA A 50 13.37 -8.88 -6.76
N SER A 51 13.07 -9.25 -5.51
CA SER A 51 12.85 -10.62 -5.08
C SER A 51 11.37 -11.02 -5.03
N PHE A 52 10.47 -10.14 -5.48
CA PHE A 52 9.04 -10.42 -5.46
C PHE A 52 8.67 -11.59 -6.36
N ARG A 53 7.83 -12.48 -5.83
CA ARG A 53 7.25 -13.63 -6.54
C ARG A 53 5.74 -13.62 -6.34
N GLN A 54 5.01 -13.44 -7.43
CA GLN A 54 3.54 -13.33 -7.42
C GLN A 54 2.85 -14.58 -6.85
N GLU A 55 3.45 -15.77 -7.07
CA GLU A 55 2.90 -17.04 -6.59
C GLU A 55 2.87 -17.19 -5.07
N LEU A 56 3.61 -16.35 -4.33
CA LEU A 56 3.55 -16.31 -2.86
C LEU A 56 2.38 -15.48 -2.33
N VAL A 57 1.84 -14.57 -3.15
CA VAL A 57 0.76 -13.64 -2.75
C VAL A 57 -0.58 -14.22 -3.17
N ASN A 58 -1.24 -14.90 -2.24
CA ASN A 58 -2.56 -15.46 -2.44
C ASN A 58 -3.52 -14.92 -1.36
N TYR A 59 -4.33 -13.94 -1.73
CA TYR A 59 -5.31 -13.33 -0.82
C TYR A 59 -6.46 -14.29 -0.56
N ASP A 60 -6.77 -14.51 0.72
CA ASP A 60 -7.88 -15.33 1.18
C ASP A 60 -8.77 -14.58 2.19
N ALA A 61 -9.85 -15.20 2.63
CA ALA A 61 -10.80 -14.62 3.58
C ALA A 61 -10.19 -14.22 4.96
N CYS A 62 -8.97 -14.68 5.27
CA CYS A 62 -8.25 -14.33 6.50
C CYS A 62 -7.45 -13.02 6.38
N TYR A 63 -7.36 -12.46 5.16
CA TYR A 63 -6.68 -11.19 4.94
C TYR A 63 -7.55 -10.02 5.41
N GLN A 64 -7.02 -9.21 6.32
CA GLN A 64 -7.77 -8.12 6.95
C GLN A 64 -7.14 -6.77 6.61
N ASN A 65 -7.66 -6.10 5.60
CA ASN A 65 -7.21 -4.78 5.17
C ASN A 65 -8.20 -3.65 5.48
N GLU A 66 -9.18 -3.87 6.39
CA GLU A 66 -10.16 -2.85 6.72
C GLU A 66 -9.58 -1.77 7.64
N GLN A 67 -9.28 -0.61 7.07
CA GLN A 67 -8.71 0.53 7.78
C GLN A 67 -9.78 1.55 8.25
N ALA A 68 -11.01 1.47 7.72
CA ALA A 68 -12.08 2.44 7.96
C ALA A 68 -12.68 2.39 9.38
N VAL A 69 -12.21 1.51 10.25
CA VAL A 69 -12.61 1.45 11.67
C VAL A 69 -12.07 2.61 12.50
N SER A 70 -10.95 3.22 12.10
CA SER A 70 -10.31 4.31 12.83
C SER A 70 -10.95 5.67 12.51
N PRO A 71 -11.32 6.50 13.54
CA PRO A 71 -11.78 7.87 13.30
C PRO A 71 -10.74 8.74 12.57
N LEU A 72 -9.45 8.49 12.79
CA LEU A 72 -8.37 9.17 12.09
C LEU A 72 -8.40 8.84 10.60
N PHE A 73 -8.56 7.57 10.26
CA PHE A 73 -8.62 7.13 8.87
C PHE A 73 -9.90 7.63 8.17
N LYS A 74 -11.04 7.69 8.86
CA LYS A 74 -12.27 8.30 8.31
C LYS A 74 -12.07 9.76 7.91
N ARG A 75 -11.40 10.56 8.76
CA ARG A 75 -11.04 11.95 8.40
C ARG A 75 -10.11 12.04 7.18
N HIS A 76 -9.21 11.07 7.05
CA HIS A 76 -8.37 10.95 5.84
C HIS A 76 -9.24 10.69 4.60
N LEU A 77 -10.16 9.73 4.65
CA LEU A 77 -11.08 9.46 3.53
C LEU A 77 -11.95 10.68 3.16
N GLU A 78 -12.38 11.48 4.14
CA GLU A 78 -13.09 12.74 3.89
C GLU A 78 -12.19 13.77 3.19
N ALA A 79 -10.90 13.82 3.51
CA ALA A 79 -9.95 14.68 2.81
C ALA A 79 -9.74 14.22 1.35
N VAL A 80 -9.61 12.93 1.12
CA VAL A 80 -9.54 12.33 -0.22
C VAL A 80 -10.81 12.65 -1.03
N ALA A 81 -12.00 12.47 -0.44
CA ALA A 81 -13.27 12.79 -1.10
C ALA A 81 -13.35 14.24 -1.57
N ARG A 82 -12.85 15.19 -0.76
CA ARG A 82 -12.79 16.62 -1.15
C ARG A 82 -11.89 16.87 -2.35
N ILE A 83 -10.70 16.23 -2.39
CA ILE A 83 -9.77 16.33 -3.53
C ILE A 83 -10.41 15.75 -4.79
N ILE A 84 -11.05 14.59 -4.69
CA ILE A 84 -11.77 13.97 -5.80
C ILE A 84 -12.91 14.88 -6.29
N GLY A 85 -13.75 15.38 -5.39
CA GLY A 85 -14.84 16.29 -5.75
C GLY A 85 -14.37 17.57 -6.45
N GLN A 86 -13.26 18.14 -5.98
CA GLN A 86 -12.66 19.34 -6.54
C GLN A 86 -12.09 19.12 -7.95
N HIS A 87 -11.41 18.01 -8.19
CA HIS A 87 -10.62 17.81 -9.42
C HIS A 87 -11.24 16.83 -10.41
N LEU A 88 -11.94 15.79 -9.96
CA LEU A 88 -12.60 14.83 -10.83
C LEU A 88 -14.11 15.08 -10.98
N GLY A 89 -14.71 15.85 -10.06
CA GLY A 89 -16.13 16.09 -10.01
C GLY A 89 -16.90 14.99 -9.27
N HIS A 90 -18.24 14.96 -9.44
CA HIS A 90 -19.13 14.07 -8.68
C HIS A 90 -19.83 13.03 -9.55
N SER A 91 -19.59 13.02 -10.86
CA SER A 91 -20.28 12.11 -11.78
C SER A 91 -19.33 11.40 -12.73
N ALA A 92 -19.76 10.24 -13.17
CA ALA A 92 -19.00 9.37 -14.08
C ALA A 92 -17.60 9.04 -13.53
N LEU A 93 -17.54 8.60 -12.26
CA LEU A 93 -16.32 8.16 -11.60
C LEU A 93 -16.20 6.65 -11.64
N ILE A 94 -14.97 6.16 -11.67
CA ILE A 94 -14.66 4.74 -11.54
C ILE A 94 -13.56 4.58 -10.47
N GLU A 95 -13.81 3.73 -9.46
CA GLU A 95 -12.80 3.28 -8.51
C GLU A 95 -12.27 1.90 -8.93
N VAL A 96 -10.98 1.81 -9.24
CA VAL A 96 -10.32 0.56 -9.63
C VAL A 96 -9.61 -0.03 -8.39
N GLY A 97 -9.92 -1.30 -8.09
CA GLY A 97 -9.45 -1.94 -6.86
C GLY A 97 -10.20 -1.43 -5.63
N CYS A 98 -11.52 -1.38 -5.69
CA CYS A 98 -12.34 -0.84 -4.59
C CYS A 98 -12.39 -1.73 -3.34
N GLY A 99 -11.79 -2.93 -3.36
CA GLY A 99 -11.75 -3.86 -2.25
C GLY A 99 -13.12 -4.17 -1.68
N LYS A 100 -13.34 -3.89 -0.38
CA LYS A 100 -14.65 -4.05 0.28
C LYS A 100 -15.65 -2.95 -0.03
N ALA A 101 -15.33 -2.02 -0.92
CA ALA A 101 -16.16 -0.91 -1.37
C ALA A 101 -16.52 0.15 -0.31
N TYR A 102 -15.84 0.20 0.82
CA TYR A 102 -16.15 1.17 1.88
C TYR A 102 -16.07 2.62 1.40
N PHE A 103 -14.99 2.99 0.69
CA PHE A 103 -14.80 4.34 0.17
C PHE A 103 -15.81 4.68 -0.93
N LEU A 104 -16.07 3.73 -1.83
CA LEU A 104 -17.10 3.85 -2.86
C LEU A 104 -18.48 4.11 -2.25
N GLU A 105 -18.88 3.35 -1.22
CA GLU A 105 -20.16 3.52 -0.53
C GLU A 105 -20.23 4.88 0.17
N MET A 106 -19.13 5.32 0.80
CA MET A 106 -19.04 6.64 1.42
C MET A 106 -19.26 7.75 0.38
N LEU A 107 -18.63 7.68 -0.79
CA LEU A 107 -18.84 8.64 -1.88
C LEU A 107 -20.26 8.59 -2.42
N THR A 108 -20.83 7.40 -2.60
CA THR A 108 -22.23 7.22 -3.04
C THR A 108 -23.20 7.87 -2.05
N GLN A 109 -23.00 7.73 -0.75
CA GLN A 109 -23.81 8.39 0.30
C GLN A 109 -23.69 9.92 0.26
N GLN A 110 -22.55 10.44 -0.21
CA GLN A 110 -22.32 11.87 -0.43
C GLN A 110 -22.85 12.39 -1.78
N GLY A 111 -23.53 11.53 -2.55
CA GLY A 111 -24.15 11.90 -3.82
C GLY A 111 -23.24 11.81 -5.05
N TYR A 112 -22.11 11.10 -4.95
CA TYR A 112 -21.26 10.82 -6.12
C TYR A 112 -21.84 9.71 -6.97
N GLU A 113 -21.77 9.87 -8.29
CA GLU A 113 -22.06 8.82 -9.28
C GLU A 113 -20.74 8.08 -9.58
N ILE A 114 -20.58 6.89 -8.99
CA ILE A 114 -19.35 6.12 -9.01
C ILE A 114 -19.62 4.62 -9.22
N THR A 115 -18.77 3.96 -10.00
CA THR A 115 -18.78 2.51 -10.19
C THR A 115 -17.43 1.93 -9.73
N GLY A 116 -17.47 0.86 -8.94
CA GLY A 116 -16.28 0.13 -8.50
C GLY A 116 -15.95 -1.03 -9.43
N PHE A 117 -14.67 -1.33 -9.59
CA PHE A 117 -14.15 -2.52 -10.24
C PHE A 117 -13.20 -3.23 -9.32
N ASP A 118 -13.54 -4.47 -8.95
CA ASP A 118 -12.66 -5.33 -8.16
C ASP A 118 -13.02 -6.81 -8.40
N PRO A 119 -12.12 -7.62 -8.99
CA PRO A 119 -12.42 -9.03 -9.28
C PRO A 119 -12.59 -9.88 -8.00
N THR A 120 -12.06 -9.42 -6.87
CA THR A 120 -12.09 -10.14 -5.59
C THR A 120 -13.22 -9.67 -4.66
N TYR A 121 -14.07 -8.76 -5.11
CA TYR A 121 -15.17 -8.22 -4.31
C TYR A 121 -16.16 -9.31 -3.88
N GLU A 122 -16.38 -9.47 -2.58
CA GLU A 122 -17.28 -10.48 -2.00
C GLU A 122 -18.66 -9.93 -1.61
N GLY A 123 -18.84 -8.60 -1.63
CA GLY A 123 -20.10 -7.95 -1.26
C GLY A 123 -21.19 -8.06 -2.35
N ASN A 124 -22.31 -7.38 -2.11
CA ASN A 124 -23.52 -7.42 -2.95
C ASN A 124 -23.91 -6.05 -3.53
N SER A 125 -23.03 -5.04 -3.48
CA SER A 125 -23.32 -3.73 -4.03
C SER A 125 -23.51 -3.78 -5.53
N GLN A 126 -24.61 -3.21 -6.03
CA GLN A 126 -24.88 -3.09 -7.46
C GLN A 126 -23.97 -2.07 -8.16
N SER A 127 -23.30 -1.23 -7.38
CA SER A 127 -22.33 -0.27 -7.88
C SER A 127 -20.92 -0.87 -8.07
N VAL A 128 -20.72 -2.15 -7.76
CA VAL A 128 -19.43 -2.84 -7.92
C VAL A 128 -19.55 -3.94 -8.98
N ARG A 129 -18.62 -3.90 -9.92
CA ARG A 129 -18.44 -4.92 -10.96
C ARG A 129 -17.28 -5.84 -10.55
N LYS A 130 -17.56 -7.16 -10.46
CA LYS A 130 -16.59 -8.19 -10.06
C LYS A 130 -15.70 -8.59 -11.23
N GLU A 131 -15.00 -7.62 -11.79
CA GLU A 131 -14.11 -7.79 -12.94
C GLU A 131 -13.01 -6.74 -12.93
N TYR A 132 -11.99 -6.93 -13.76
CA TYR A 132 -10.97 -5.92 -14.00
C TYR A 132 -11.54 -4.79 -14.88
N PHE A 133 -11.14 -3.54 -14.61
CA PHE A 133 -11.38 -2.42 -15.51
C PHE A 133 -10.40 -2.51 -16.69
N GLN A 134 -10.88 -2.86 -17.85
CA GLN A 134 -10.13 -3.09 -19.08
C GLN A 134 -10.96 -2.76 -20.32
N GLU A 135 -10.33 -2.77 -21.49
CA GLU A 135 -11.04 -2.58 -22.75
C GLU A 135 -12.24 -3.55 -22.86
N GLY A 136 -13.36 -3.05 -23.36
CA GLY A 136 -14.58 -3.83 -23.49
C GLY A 136 -15.53 -3.79 -22.29
N CYS A 137 -15.17 -3.15 -21.17
CA CYS A 137 -16.08 -2.98 -20.02
C CYS A 137 -17.34 -2.16 -20.32
N GLY A 138 -17.38 -1.47 -21.45
CA GLY A 138 -18.58 -0.74 -21.94
C GLY A 138 -18.88 0.57 -21.21
N ILE A 139 -18.02 1.01 -20.27
CA ILE A 139 -18.16 2.30 -19.59
C ILE A 139 -16.83 3.05 -19.61
N ARG A 140 -16.91 4.37 -19.50
CA ARG A 140 -15.78 5.29 -19.38
C ARG A 140 -16.05 6.29 -18.28
N ALA A 141 -15.00 6.75 -17.62
CA ALA A 141 -15.08 7.73 -16.56
C ALA A 141 -14.53 9.10 -16.96
N LYS A 142 -15.05 10.14 -16.36
CA LYS A 142 -14.40 11.47 -16.33
C LYS A 142 -13.20 11.44 -15.38
N GLY A 143 -13.29 10.64 -14.31
CA GLY A 143 -12.24 10.45 -13.33
C GLY A 143 -12.09 9.00 -12.89
N LEU A 144 -10.85 8.51 -12.94
CA LEU A 144 -10.44 7.24 -12.36
C LEU A 144 -9.85 7.46 -10.96
N ILE A 145 -10.16 6.56 -10.04
CA ILE A 145 -9.67 6.60 -8.66
C ILE A 145 -8.91 5.29 -8.43
N LEU A 146 -7.64 5.41 -8.02
CA LEU A 146 -6.75 4.29 -7.76
C LEU A 146 -6.09 4.49 -6.40
N ARG A 147 -6.61 3.81 -5.38
CA ARG A 147 -6.15 3.97 -4.00
C ARG A 147 -5.58 2.67 -3.47
N HIS A 148 -4.32 2.69 -3.04
CA HIS A 148 -3.62 1.54 -2.48
C HIS A 148 -3.73 0.28 -3.37
N VAL A 149 -3.45 0.46 -4.67
CA VAL A 149 -3.43 -0.59 -5.69
C VAL A 149 -2.08 -0.65 -6.38
N LEU A 150 -1.54 0.52 -6.76
CA LEU A 150 -0.38 0.59 -7.64
C LEU A 150 0.88 -0.01 -7.02
N GLU A 151 1.01 0.05 -5.69
CA GLU A 151 2.10 -0.56 -4.93
C GLU A 151 2.11 -2.09 -4.99
N HIS A 152 0.98 -2.72 -5.27
CA HIS A 152 0.86 -4.18 -5.37
C HIS A 152 1.08 -4.72 -6.80
N ILE A 153 1.25 -3.86 -7.78
CA ILE A 153 1.29 -4.22 -9.19
C ILE A 153 2.74 -4.31 -9.70
N ALA A 154 3.15 -5.47 -10.19
CA ALA A 154 4.54 -5.70 -10.63
C ALA A 154 5.00 -4.73 -11.73
N ASP A 155 4.14 -4.37 -12.67
CA ASP A 155 4.39 -3.35 -13.70
C ASP A 155 3.35 -2.23 -13.62
N PRO A 156 3.60 -1.20 -12.80
CA PRO A 156 2.65 -0.11 -12.57
C PRO A 156 2.40 0.73 -13.82
N VAL A 157 3.39 0.91 -14.68
CA VAL A 157 3.26 1.68 -15.92
C VAL A 157 2.36 0.95 -16.92
N SER A 158 2.50 -0.38 -17.02
CA SER A 158 1.64 -1.22 -17.87
C SER A 158 0.19 -1.19 -17.38
N LEU A 159 -0.06 -1.28 -16.05
CA LEU A 159 -1.43 -1.13 -15.52
C LEU A 159 -2.01 0.24 -15.90
N LEU A 160 -1.28 1.33 -15.67
CA LEU A 160 -1.77 2.68 -15.98
C LEU A 160 -2.07 2.85 -17.48
N ASN A 161 -1.28 2.25 -18.38
CA ASN A 161 -1.57 2.23 -19.81
C ASN A 161 -2.84 1.43 -20.12
N THR A 162 -3.05 0.28 -19.46
CA THR A 162 -4.29 -0.50 -19.62
C THR A 162 -5.51 0.31 -19.20
N LEU A 163 -5.45 0.99 -18.04
CA LEU A 163 -6.54 1.86 -17.57
C LEU A 163 -6.78 3.05 -18.52
N LYS A 164 -5.72 3.66 -19.04
CA LYS A 164 -5.80 4.75 -20.03
C LYS A 164 -6.54 4.28 -21.28
N HIS A 165 -6.14 3.17 -21.88
CA HIS A 165 -6.81 2.63 -23.08
C HIS A 165 -8.24 2.22 -22.80
N ALA A 166 -8.51 1.52 -21.69
CA ALA A 166 -9.86 1.17 -21.27
C ALA A 166 -10.77 2.40 -21.13
N ASN A 167 -10.22 3.53 -20.70
CA ASN A 167 -10.93 4.79 -20.55
C ASN A 167 -10.97 5.65 -21.84
N GLY A 168 -10.47 5.12 -22.97
CA GLY A 168 -10.46 5.81 -24.26
C GLY A 168 -9.45 6.94 -24.34
N ASP A 169 -8.31 6.77 -23.70
CA ASP A 169 -7.13 7.66 -23.67
C ASP A 169 -7.41 9.08 -23.12
N ALA A 170 -8.45 9.22 -22.28
CA ALA A 170 -8.91 10.50 -21.77
C ALA A 170 -9.37 10.40 -20.32
N GLY A 171 -9.57 11.56 -19.68
CA GLY A 171 -10.05 11.70 -18.31
C GLY A 171 -8.94 12.03 -17.33
N ARG A 172 -9.32 12.24 -16.07
CA ARG A 172 -8.38 12.48 -14.97
C ARG A 172 -8.20 11.22 -14.14
N ILE A 173 -7.06 11.11 -13.48
CA ILE A 173 -6.80 10.04 -12.53
C ILE A 173 -6.35 10.60 -11.18
N TYR A 174 -6.93 10.07 -10.10
CA TYR A 174 -6.44 10.22 -8.75
C TYR A 174 -5.71 8.93 -8.35
N ILE A 175 -4.45 9.05 -7.96
CA ILE A 175 -3.65 7.94 -7.44
C ILE A 175 -3.23 8.27 -6.02
N GLU A 176 -3.39 7.31 -5.09
CA GLU A 176 -2.90 7.38 -3.71
C GLU A 176 -2.14 6.11 -3.38
N VAL A 177 -0.91 6.26 -2.84
CA VAL A 177 -0.02 5.15 -2.47
C VAL A 177 0.80 5.52 -1.23
N PRO A 178 1.40 4.54 -0.51
CA PRO A 178 2.35 4.83 0.57
C PRO A 178 3.54 5.66 0.08
N CYS A 179 4.02 6.55 0.95
CA CYS A 179 5.13 7.46 0.66
C CYS A 179 6.46 6.86 1.06
N PHE A 180 7.32 6.52 0.08
CA PHE A 180 8.63 5.94 0.36
C PHE A 180 9.59 6.92 1.06
N ASP A 181 9.52 8.21 0.75
CA ASP A 181 10.30 9.23 1.44
C ASP A 181 9.93 9.30 2.94
N TRP A 182 8.64 9.18 3.25
CA TRP A 182 8.18 9.11 4.64
C TRP A 182 8.72 7.85 5.34
N ILE A 183 8.67 6.69 4.69
CA ILE A 183 9.24 5.43 5.19
C ILE A 183 10.73 5.58 5.50
N CYS A 184 11.50 6.17 4.58
CA CYS A 184 12.93 6.42 4.76
C CYS A 184 13.20 7.41 5.91
N ASN A 185 12.53 8.56 5.92
CA ASN A 185 12.73 9.63 6.89
C ASN A 185 12.39 9.23 8.34
N HIS A 186 11.36 8.38 8.50
CA HIS A 186 10.93 7.88 9.81
C HIS A 186 11.51 6.51 10.15
N LYS A 187 12.32 5.93 9.24
CA LYS A 187 12.84 4.55 9.36
C LYS A 187 11.71 3.57 9.71
N ALA A 188 10.59 3.74 9.01
CA ALA A 188 9.36 3.02 9.24
C ALA A 188 9.43 1.61 8.61
N TRP A 189 10.31 0.76 9.16
CA TRP A 189 10.51 -0.61 8.69
C TRP A 189 9.22 -1.43 8.66
N PHE A 190 8.22 -1.08 9.48
CA PHE A 190 6.92 -1.71 9.55
C PHE A 190 6.01 -1.36 8.37
N ASP A 191 6.39 -0.40 7.51
CA ASP A 191 5.73 -0.08 6.23
C ASP A 191 6.48 -0.69 5.03
N ILE A 192 7.51 -1.50 5.26
CA ILE A 192 8.10 -2.37 4.25
C ILE A 192 7.38 -3.71 4.30
N PHE A 193 6.61 -4.05 3.25
CA PHE A 193 5.84 -5.28 3.16
C PHE A 193 6.25 -6.09 1.94
N TYR A 194 6.17 -7.42 2.05
CA TYR A 194 6.44 -8.26 0.90
C TYR A 194 5.40 -8.07 -0.22
N GLU A 195 4.14 -7.88 0.14
CA GLU A 195 3.04 -7.67 -0.80
C GLU A 195 3.07 -6.31 -1.50
N HIS A 196 3.86 -5.32 -1.01
CA HIS A 196 4.17 -4.10 -1.72
C HIS A 196 5.34 -4.34 -2.66
N VAL A 197 5.05 -4.48 -3.95
CA VAL A 197 6.09 -4.67 -4.98
C VAL A 197 6.82 -3.37 -5.24
N ASN A 198 6.09 -2.24 -5.28
CA ASN A 198 6.64 -0.92 -5.58
C ASN A 198 6.56 0.01 -4.38
N TYR A 199 7.53 0.92 -4.33
CA TYR A 199 7.65 1.97 -3.31
C TYR A 199 7.80 3.30 -4.02
N PHE A 200 6.80 4.18 -3.90
CA PHE A 200 6.73 5.41 -4.66
C PHE A 200 7.15 6.63 -3.84
N ARG A 201 7.90 7.52 -4.48
CA ARG A 201 8.13 8.90 -4.05
C ARG A 201 7.21 9.83 -4.86
N LEU A 202 7.00 11.04 -4.35
CA LEU A 202 6.19 12.02 -5.08
C LEU A 202 6.80 12.37 -6.44
N SER A 203 8.13 12.44 -6.53
CA SER A 203 8.88 12.65 -7.77
C SER A 203 8.64 11.53 -8.78
N ASP A 204 8.50 10.28 -8.34
CA ASP A 204 8.24 9.13 -9.22
C ASP A 204 6.89 9.28 -9.91
N LEU A 205 5.82 9.60 -9.15
CA LEU A 205 4.50 9.84 -9.71
C LEU A 205 4.49 11.06 -10.66
N LYS A 206 5.20 12.12 -10.30
CA LYS A 206 5.34 13.30 -11.18
C LYS A 206 6.00 12.97 -12.51
N ARG A 207 6.98 12.07 -12.53
CA ARG A 207 7.64 11.65 -13.78
C ARG A 207 6.77 10.76 -14.66
N MET A 208 5.72 10.14 -14.10
CA MET A 208 4.78 9.31 -14.86
C MET A 208 3.76 10.12 -15.66
N PHE A 209 3.60 11.42 -15.41
CA PHE A 209 2.61 12.25 -16.08
C PHE A 209 3.22 13.56 -16.57
N GLY A 210 2.88 13.94 -17.81
CA GLY A 210 3.28 15.23 -18.39
C GLY A 210 2.42 16.40 -17.87
N GLU A 211 1.20 16.13 -17.37
CA GLU A 211 0.29 17.15 -16.84
C GLU A 211 -0.21 16.72 -15.46
N ILE A 212 0.33 17.35 -14.44
CA ILE A 212 -0.08 17.22 -13.04
C ILE A 212 -1.01 18.38 -12.67
N ILE A 213 -2.21 18.05 -12.20
CA ILE A 213 -3.22 19.03 -11.78
C ILE A 213 -3.02 19.40 -10.33
N GLU A 214 -2.83 18.41 -9.46
CA GLU A 214 -2.52 18.57 -8.05
C GLU A 214 -1.73 17.36 -7.54
N CYS A 215 -0.88 17.57 -6.55
CA CYS A 215 -0.18 16.48 -5.87
C CYS A 215 0.24 16.91 -4.48
N GLY A 216 0.43 15.96 -3.60
CA GLY A 216 0.85 16.24 -2.23
C GLY A 216 0.94 14.99 -1.37
N VAL A 217 0.94 15.24 -0.06
CA VAL A 217 0.96 14.19 0.96
C VAL A 217 -0.26 14.30 1.86
N LEU A 218 -0.73 13.15 2.32
CA LEU A 218 -1.88 13.00 3.21
C LEU A 218 -1.49 12.14 4.41
N PHE A 219 -2.41 12.00 5.36
CA PHE A 219 -2.28 11.12 6.52
C PHE A 219 -0.94 11.31 7.29
N GLY A 220 -0.62 12.58 7.61
CA GLY A 220 0.64 12.90 8.29
C GLY A 220 1.90 12.69 7.46
N GLY A 221 1.77 12.65 6.13
CA GLY A 221 2.86 12.41 5.18
C GLY A 221 3.07 10.96 4.81
N GLN A 222 2.36 10.01 5.46
CA GLN A 222 2.50 8.58 5.22
C GLN A 222 2.00 8.16 3.82
N TYR A 223 1.01 8.88 3.28
CA TYR A 223 0.51 8.66 1.92
C TYR A 223 0.81 9.85 1.03
N LEU A 224 1.09 9.57 -0.22
CA LEU A 224 1.21 10.58 -1.27
C LEU A 224 0.08 10.40 -2.28
N TYR A 225 -0.29 11.50 -2.94
CA TYR A 225 -1.28 11.46 -4.00
C TYR A 225 -0.89 12.34 -5.19
N VAL A 226 -1.44 12.00 -6.33
CA VAL A 226 -1.41 12.79 -7.55
C VAL A 226 -2.79 12.80 -8.20
N VAL A 227 -3.18 13.97 -8.69
CA VAL A 227 -4.25 14.14 -9.67
C VAL A 227 -3.60 14.57 -10.97
N ALA A 228 -3.80 13.79 -12.03
CA ALA A 228 -3.17 14.02 -13.31
C ALA A 228 -4.16 13.87 -14.47
N ASP A 229 -3.82 14.43 -15.63
CA ASP A 229 -4.49 14.09 -16.88
C ASP A 229 -3.98 12.72 -17.35
N LEU A 230 -4.90 11.77 -17.52
CA LEU A 230 -4.58 10.41 -17.89
C LEU A 230 -3.98 10.31 -19.30
N SER A 231 -4.36 11.23 -20.20
CA SER A 231 -3.79 11.29 -21.55
C SER A 231 -2.30 11.60 -21.55
N SER A 232 -1.82 12.31 -20.52
CA SER A 232 -0.43 12.74 -20.35
C SER A 232 0.50 11.66 -19.77
N LEU A 233 -0.02 10.44 -19.51
CA LEU A 233 0.77 9.31 -19.00
C LEU A 233 1.98 9.04 -19.91
N GLN A 234 3.15 8.94 -19.31
CA GLN A 234 4.43 8.68 -19.96
C GLN A 234 5.28 7.70 -19.16
N SER A 235 6.27 7.11 -19.82
CA SER A 235 7.27 6.27 -19.14
C SER A 235 8.21 7.15 -18.32
N PRO A 236 8.37 6.91 -17.00
CA PRO A 236 9.29 7.68 -16.17
C PRO A 236 10.73 7.45 -16.63
N GLN A 237 11.56 8.47 -16.48
CA GLN A 237 13.00 8.40 -16.76
C GLN A 237 13.77 8.62 -15.46
N TYR A 238 14.88 7.89 -15.31
CA TYR A 238 15.76 8.06 -14.16
C TYR A 238 16.41 9.44 -14.18
N ASP A 239 16.39 10.09 -13.02
CA ASP A 239 17.10 11.34 -12.77
C ASP A 239 18.17 11.09 -11.69
N PRO A 240 19.47 11.18 -12.03
CA PRO A 240 20.55 10.99 -11.06
C PRO A 240 20.53 12.01 -9.91
N ASP A 241 20.02 13.22 -10.15
CA ASP A 241 19.93 14.28 -9.14
C ASP A 241 18.77 14.04 -8.15
N ASP A 242 17.81 13.17 -8.51
CA ASP A 242 16.71 12.69 -7.67
C ASP A 242 16.89 11.22 -7.24
N ALA A 243 18.12 10.73 -7.19
CA ALA A 243 18.40 9.38 -6.71
C ALA A 243 17.97 9.18 -5.26
N VAL A 244 17.44 7.99 -4.94
CA VAL A 244 16.96 7.67 -3.59
C VAL A 244 18.07 7.81 -2.55
N ASN A 245 17.84 8.58 -1.51
CA ASN A 245 18.71 8.63 -0.33
C ASN A 245 18.19 7.68 0.74
N PHE A 246 18.57 6.39 0.63
CA PHE A 246 18.14 5.40 1.61
C PHE A 246 18.99 5.50 2.88
N PRO A 247 18.39 5.60 4.10
CA PRO A 247 19.14 5.81 5.33
C PRO A 247 19.98 4.58 5.69
N PRO A 248 21.30 4.74 5.95
CA PRO A 248 22.20 3.63 6.24
C PRO A 248 21.89 2.91 7.56
N ASP A 249 21.20 3.59 8.47
CA ASP A 249 20.80 3.11 9.79
C ASP A 249 19.30 2.70 9.85
N PHE A 250 18.70 2.38 8.70
CA PHE A 250 17.28 2.02 8.60
C PHE A 250 16.89 0.83 9.51
N THR A 251 17.77 -0.16 9.63
CA THR A 251 17.55 -1.36 10.43
C THR A 251 17.74 -1.16 11.93
N ASP A 252 18.34 -0.06 12.39
CA ASP A 252 18.62 0.18 13.81
C ASP A 252 17.34 0.31 14.62
N SER A 253 16.28 0.87 14.03
CA SER A 253 14.96 0.98 14.66
C SER A 253 14.31 -0.41 14.86
N LEU A 254 14.46 -1.33 13.92
CA LEU A 254 13.99 -2.72 14.02
C LEU A 254 14.72 -3.48 15.14
N ILE A 255 16.04 -3.36 15.19
CA ILE A 255 16.88 -3.98 16.23
C ILE A 255 16.50 -3.44 17.62
N SER A 256 16.26 -2.13 17.73
CA SER A 256 15.83 -1.49 18.98
C SER A 256 14.46 -1.97 19.43
N ALA A 257 13.49 -2.08 18.51
CA ALA A 257 12.16 -2.58 18.79
C ALA A 257 12.18 -4.05 19.25
N GLY A 258 12.96 -4.91 18.59
CA GLY A 258 13.15 -6.30 18.97
C GLY A 258 13.78 -6.46 20.36
N ARG A 259 14.77 -5.62 20.72
CA ARG A 259 15.38 -5.60 22.06
C ARG A 259 14.39 -5.14 23.14
N GLN A 260 13.54 -4.16 22.85
CA GLN A 260 12.50 -3.71 23.79
C GLN A 260 11.43 -4.77 24.02
N ALA A 261 10.95 -5.41 22.96
CA ALA A 261 9.99 -6.52 23.06
C ALA A 261 10.55 -7.70 23.87
N GLY A 262 11.80 -8.09 23.63
CA GLY A 262 12.47 -9.14 24.38
C GLY A 262 12.63 -8.80 25.88
N ARG A 263 12.96 -7.55 26.23
CA ARG A 263 13.05 -7.08 27.62
C ARG A 263 11.68 -7.07 28.32
N GLN A 264 10.61 -6.70 27.62
CA GLN A 264 9.25 -6.72 28.16
C GLN A 264 8.77 -8.15 28.41
N ALA A 265 8.98 -9.08 27.46
CA ALA A 265 8.67 -10.50 27.61
C ALA A 265 9.46 -11.13 28.78
N GLY A 266 10.75 -10.87 28.92
CA GLY A 266 11.56 -11.33 30.01
C GLY A 266 11.08 -10.80 31.39
N ARG A 267 10.66 -9.53 31.48
CA ARG A 267 10.08 -8.97 32.71
C ARG A 267 8.73 -9.58 33.08
N GLN A 268 7.90 -9.89 32.10
CA GLN A 268 6.60 -10.57 32.36
C GLN A 268 6.80 -12.02 32.82
N ALA A 269 7.70 -12.79 32.19
CA ALA A 269 8.07 -14.13 32.60
C ALA A 269 8.66 -14.16 34.03
N GLY A 270 9.56 -13.23 34.37
CA GLY A 270 10.11 -13.09 35.69
C GLY A 270 9.09 -12.74 36.78
N ARG A 271 8.07 -11.95 36.46
CA ARG A 271 6.96 -11.64 37.38
C ARG A 271 6.01 -12.83 37.59
N GLN A 272 5.80 -13.68 36.59
CA GLN A 272 5.00 -14.89 36.71
C GLN A 272 5.71 -15.96 37.54
N SER A 273 7.01 -16.16 37.36
CA SER A 273 7.79 -17.11 38.16
C SER A 273 7.92 -16.67 39.63
N SER A 274 8.07 -15.38 39.93
CA SER A 274 8.08 -14.90 41.31
C SER A 274 6.73 -15.00 42.01
N ARG A 275 5.60 -14.92 41.29
CA ARG A 275 4.26 -15.19 41.84
C ARG A 275 4.01 -16.66 42.16
N HIS A 276 4.56 -17.60 41.38
CA HIS A 276 4.47 -19.03 41.67
C HIS A 276 5.37 -19.45 42.84
N ALA A 277 6.54 -18.80 43.01
CA ALA A 277 7.44 -19.08 44.14
C ALA A 277 6.92 -18.57 45.49
N SER A 278 6.05 -17.54 45.52
CA SER A 278 5.45 -16.99 46.74
C SER A 278 4.14 -17.66 47.17
N GLY A 279 3.63 -18.66 46.41
CA GLY A 279 2.35 -19.34 46.67
C GLY A 279 2.46 -20.72 47.30
N VAL A 280 3.64 -21.18 47.72
CA VAL A 280 3.79 -22.46 48.44
C VAL A 280 3.75 -22.17 49.93
N GLU A 281 2.54 -22.08 50.52
CA GLU A 281 2.34 -22.26 51.97
C GLU A 281 2.53 -23.76 52.31
N LEU A 282 3.56 -24.05 53.11
CA LEU A 282 3.72 -25.36 53.76
C LEU A 282 2.62 -25.55 54.81
N PRO A 283 1.94 -26.71 54.83
CA PRO A 283 0.98 -27.01 55.92
C PRO A 283 1.77 -27.12 57.22
N ARG A 284 1.36 -26.35 58.24
CA ARG A 284 1.84 -26.52 59.62
C ARG A 284 1.21 -27.77 60.20
N ALA A 285 2.07 -28.63 60.80
CA ALA A 285 1.72 -29.81 61.55
C ALA A 285 0.98 -29.44 62.85
#